data_497afbb48046552146a271bb0c03dec9
#
_entry.id   497afbb48046552146a271bb0c03dec9
#
_cell.length_a   1.000
_cell.length_b   1.000
_cell.length_c   1.000
_cell.angle_alpha   90.00
_cell.angle_beta   90.00
_cell.angle_gamma   90.00
#
_symmetry.space_group_name_H-M   'P 1'
#
loop_
_entity.id
_entity.type
_entity.pdbx_description
1 polymer ?
#
loop_
_entity_poly.entity_id
_entity_poly.type
_entity_poly.pdbx_seq_one_letter_code
_entity_poly.pdbx_strand_id
1 'polypeptide(L)'
;RLVLADLLSHLRVTGKKAKNPELFTVATLTGHAGRAVGPYNIALDNGPAHERFTSESLSEAGDLLGDPFEVSRLRREDYAFVAPRTRADDVLQCNNAASSATPRGHQFPAAFLVRAAGLDRHGIDSDAPMPFTHIDIGGSGCEGGDWQHGKPSGRPVVAMLAALCGGNPPA
;
A
#
# COMPACT_ATOMS: atom_id res chain seq x y z
N ARG A 1 7.62 -8.77 -2.29
CA ARG A 1 6.92 -8.01 -3.35
C ARG A 1 6.39 -8.90 -4.47
N LEU A 2 7.15 -9.87 -4.97
CA LEU A 2 6.72 -10.72 -6.09
C LEU A 2 5.44 -11.51 -5.76
N VAL A 3 5.35 -12.12 -4.60
CA VAL A 3 4.14 -12.84 -4.16
C VAL A 3 2.92 -11.92 -4.11
N LEU A 4 3.08 -10.69 -3.59
CA LEU A 4 1.99 -9.71 -3.57
C LEU A 4 1.58 -9.29 -4.99
N ALA A 5 2.54 -9.08 -5.89
CA ALA A 5 2.26 -8.71 -7.27
C ALA A 5 1.52 -9.83 -8.02
N ASP A 6 1.89 -11.07 -7.79
CA ASP A 6 1.24 -12.25 -8.36
C ASP A 6 -0.23 -12.34 -7.91
N LEU A 7 -0.48 -12.29 -6.60
CA LEU A 7 -1.83 -12.31 -6.05
C LEU A 7 -2.68 -11.13 -6.54
N LEU A 8 -2.11 -9.92 -6.57
CA LEU A 8 -2.81 -8.74 -7.09
C LEU A 8 -3.16 -8.88 -8.57
N SER A 9 -2.28 -9.49 -9.37
CA SER A 9 -2.55 -9.78 -10.78
C SER A 9 -3.78 -10.68 -10.94
N HIS A 10 -3.90 -11.72 -10.11
CA HIS A 10 -5.09 -12.59 -10.09
C HIS A 10 -6.33 -11.84 -9.60
N LEU A 11 -6.22 -11.06 -8.51
CA LEU A 11 -7.32 -10.27 -7.98
C LEU A 11 -7.81 -9.20 -8.95
N ARG A 12 -6.92 -8.60 -9.74
CA ARG A 12 -7.28 -7.67 -10.80
C ARG A 12 -8.21 -8.33 -11.83
N VAL A 13 -7.98 -9.58 -12.18
CA VAL A 13 -8.81 -10.31 -13.13
C VAL A 13 -10.17 -10.69 -12.51
N THR A 14 -10.17 -11.21 -11.30
CA THR A 14 -11.37 -11.63 -10.59
C THR A 14 -12.20 -10.44 -10.11
N GLY A 15 -11.53 -9.36 -9.67
CA GLY A 15 -12.15 -8.13 -9.18
C GLY A 15 -12.99 -7.41 -10.24
N LYS A 16 -12.67 -7.56 -11.53
CA LYS A 16 -13.50 -7.02 -12.62
C LYS A 16 -14.94 -7.54 -12.64
N LYS A 17 -15.20 -8.68 -11.98
CA LYS A 17 -16.53 -9.27 -11.85
C LYS A 17 -17.28 -8.78 -10.61
N ALA A 18 -16.59 -8.11 -9.70
CA ALA A 18 -17.20 -7.55 -8.50
C ALA A 18 -17.90 -6.22 -8.80
N LYS A 19 -18.96 -5.94 -8.08
CA LYS A 19 -19.73 -4.70 -8.27
C LYS A 19 -18.93 -3.45 -7.86
N ASN A 20 -18.23 -3.53 -6.76
CA ASN A 20 -17.38 -2.45 -6.22
C ASN A 20 -16.07 -3.05 -5.69
N PRO A 21 -15.11 -3.37 -6.55
CA PRO A 21 -13.87 -3.96 -6.09
C PRO A 21 -13.03 -2.92 -5.36
N GLU A 22 -12.42 -3.33 -4.26
CA GLU A 22 -11.35 -2.63 -3.57
C GLU A 22 -10.26 -3.62 -3.24
N LEU A 23 -9.04 -3.32 -3.62
CA LEU A 23 -7.91 -4.20 -3.42
C LEU A 23 -6.99 -3.64 -2.34
N PHE A 24 -6.59 -4.51 -1.43
CA PHE A 24 -5.66 -4.16 -0.37
C PHE A 24 -4.46 -5.11 -0.36
N THR A 25 -3.31 -4.58 -0.01
CA THR A 25 -2.16 -5.39 0.43
C THR A 25 -1.68 -4.89 1.77
N VAL A 26 -1.43 -5.80 2.69
CA VAL A 26 -0.87 -5.50 4.01
C VAL A 26 0.44 -6.26 4.14
N ALA A 27 1.53 -5.56 4.41
CA ALA A 27 2.85 -6.21 4.56
C ALA A 27 3.82 -5.36 5.38
N THR A 28 4.70 -6.02 6.11
CA THR A 28 5.93 -5.43 6.67
C THR A 28 6.93 -5.23 5.53
N LEU A 29 6.61 -4.34 4.57
CA LEU A 29 7.28 -4.34 3.29
C LEU A 29 8.62 -3.61 3.31
N THR A 30 8.70 -2.50 4.04
CA THR A 30 9.89 -1.65 3.99
C THR A 30 10.37 -1.21 5.38
N GLY A 31 11.68 -1.24 5.59
CA GLY A 31 12.30 -0.58 6.74
C GLY A 31 12.24 0.95 6.66
N HIS A 32 11.93 1.50 5.48
CA HIS A 32 11.72 2.93 5.30
C HIS A 32 10.42 3.41 5.95
N ALA A 33 9.39 2.58 6.02
CA ALA A 33 8.15 2.89 6.73
C ALA A 33 8.45 3.28 8.18
N GLY A 34 9.13 2.42 8.93
CA GLY A 34 9.49 2.71 10.31
C GLY A 34 10.40 3.93 10.48
N ARG A 35 11.27 4.23 9.50
CA ARG A 35 12.10 5.44 9.53
C ARG A 35 11.33 6.72 9.23
N ALA A 36 10.33 6.63 8.36
CA ALA A 36 9.55 7.79 7.94
C ALA A 36 8.54 8.21 9.01
N VAL A 37 7.85 7.24 9.61
CA VAL A 37 6.68 7.52 10.46
C VAL A 37 6.75 6.84 11.84
N GLY A 38 7.84 6.12 12.13
CA GLY A 38 7.96 5.40 13.41
C GLY A 38 7.01 4.19 13.49
N PRO A 39 6.33 3.97 14.64
CA PRO A 39 5.54 2.78 14.90
C PRO A 39 4.10 2.86 14.33
N TYR A 40 3.88 3.64 13.29
CA TYR A 40 2.56 3.82 12.70
C TYR A 40 2.40 3.06 11.38
N ASN A 41 1.16 2.74 11.04
CA ASN A 41 0.81 2.16 9.75
C ASN A 41 0.93 3.22 8.66
N ILE A 42 1.30 2.83 7.46
CA ILE A 42 1.26 3.74 6.30
C ILE A 42 0.26 3.21 5.29
N ALA A 43 -0.68 4.04 4.86
CA ALA A 43 -1.58 3.75 3.75
C ALA A 43 -1.16 4.51 2.50
N LEU A 44 -1.13 3.81 1.35
CA LEU A 44 -0.74 4.35 0.05
C LEU A 44 -1.79 3.97 -0.99
N ASP A 45 -2.55 4.95 -1.44
CA ASP A 45 -3.55 4.78 -2.47
C ASP A 45 -2.97 4.89 -3.88
N ASN A 46 -3.52 4.11 -4.81
CA ASN A 46 -3.47 4.47 -6.23
C ASN A 46 -4.50 5.57 -6.54
N GLY A 47 -4.54 6.06 -7.78
CA GLY A 47 -5.46 7.12 -8.17
C GLY A 47 -6.94 6.84 -7.84
N PRO A 48 -7.51 5.70 -8.27
CA PRO A 48 -8.90 5.36 -7.97
C PRO A 48 -9.23 5.22 -6.48
N ALA A 49 -8.32 4.69 -5.65
CA ALA A 49 -8.53 4.61 -4.21
C ALA A 49 -8.47 5.99 -3.55
N HIS A 50 -7.53 6.83 -4.02
CA HIS A 50 -7.41 8.19 -3.54
C HIS A 50 -8.67 9.04 -3.80
N GLU A 51 -9.31 8.90 -4.96
CA GLU A 51 -10.58 9.58 -5.24
C GLU A 51 -11.74 9.12 -4.34
N ARG A 52 -11.61 7.93 -3.77
CA ARG A 52 -12.57 7.38 -2.79
C ARG A 52 -12.20 7.72 -1.34
N PHE A 53 -11.11 8.44 -1.11
CA PHE A 53 -10.60 8.76 0.23
C PHE A 53 -10.33 7.52 1.09
N THR A 54 -9.84 6.43 0.47
CA THR A 54 -9.67 5.15 1.16
C THR A 54 -8.63 5.26 2.29
N SER A 55 -7.46 5.83 2.01
CA SER A 55 -6.43 6.03 3.04
C SER A 55 -6.87 6.99 4.13
N GLU A 56 -7.59 8.03 3.78
CA GLU A 56 -8.13 9.02 4.71
C GLU A 56 -9.15 8.37 5.65
N SER A 57 -10.05 7.54 5.13
CA SER A 57 -11.03 6.81 5.95
C SER A 57 -10.36 5.81 6.90
N LEU A 58 -9.29 5.14 6.46
CA LEU A 58 -8.47 4.29 7.33
C LEU A 58 -7.80 5.09 8.44
N SER A 59 -7.27 6.28 8.12
CA SER A 59 -6.63 7.15 9.10
C SER A 59 -7.63 7.66 10.14
N GLU A 60 -8.80 8.12 9.73
CA GLU A 60 -9.87 8.55 10.64
C GLU A 60 -10.31 7.42 11.58
N ALA A 61 -10.56 6.23 11.05
CA ALA A 61 -10.90 5.07 11.87
C ALA A 61 -9.76 4.68 12.83
N GLY A 62 -8.52 4.77 12.35
CA GLY A 62 -7.33 4.50 13.15
C GLY A 62 -7.14 5.46 14.31
N ASP A 63 -7.36 6.75 14.08
CA ASP A 63 -7.27 7.78 15.11
C ASP A 63 -8.32 7.58 16.21
N LEU A 64 -9.55 7.22 15.83
CA LEU A 64 -10.61 6.94 16.78
C LEU A 64 -10.34 5.70 17.66
N LEU A 65 -9.62 4.72 17.13
CA LEU A 65 -9.48 3.41 17.77
C LEU A 65 -8.07 3.13 18.32
N GLY A 66 -7.16 4.10 18.23
CA GLY A 66 -5.78 3.94 18.70
C GLY A 66 -4.91 3.03 17.83
N ASP A 67 -5.27 2.88 16.56
CA ASP A 67 -4.54 2.14 15.53
C ASP A 67 -4.18 3.06 14.35
N PRO A 68 -3.37 4.13 14.59
CA PRO A 68 -3.23 5.25 13.68
C PRO A 68 -2.51 4.92 12.38
N PHE A 69 -2.89 5.65 11.33
CA PHE A 69 -2.29 5.60 10.01
C PHE A 69 -1.70 6.94 9.61
N GLU A 70 -0.57 6.89 8.94
CA GLU A 70 -0.05 7.98 8.14
C GLU A 70 -0.44 7.78 6.67
N VAL A 71 -1.06 8.80 6.08
CA VAL A 71 -1.41 8.77 4.66
C VAL A 71 -0.22 9.21 3.84
N SER A 72 0.27 8.34 2.98
CA SER A 72 1.35 8.63 2.05
C SER A 72 0.85 8.61 0.61
N ARG A 73 1.53 9.35 -0.28
CA ARG A 73 1.08 9.55 -1.65
C ARG A 73 2.06 8.98 -2.66
N LEU A 74 1.52 8.23 -3.63
CA LEU A 74 2.26 7.88 -4.85
C LEU A 74 2.37 9.09 -5.77
N ARG A 75 3.53 9.25 -6.39
CA ARG A 75 3.84 10.33 -7.33
C ARG A 75 4.37 9.74 -8.63
N ARG A 76 4.37 10.56 -9.67
CA ARG A 76 4.91 10.16 -10.98
C ARG A 76 6.34 9.61 -10.89
N GLU A 77 7.16 10.16 -10.02
CA GLU A 77 8.54 9.77 -9.79
C GLU A 77 8.66 8.33 -9.25
N ASP A 78 7.71 7.86 -8.46
CA ASP A 78 7.71 6.49 -7.93
C ASP A 78 7.47 5.48 -9.07
N TYR A 79 6.56 5.80 -9.97
CA TYR A 79 6.31 4.99 -11.17
C TYR A 79 7.47 5.04 -12.15
N ALA A 80 8.10 6.20 -12.31
CA ALA A 80 9.30 6.35 -13.14
C ALA A 80 10.48 5.55 -12.58
N PHE A 81 10.62 5.49 -11.25
CA PHE A 81 11.67 4.72 -10.59
C PHE A 81 11.60 3.23 -10.92
N VAL A 82 10.38 2.68 -10.99
CA VAL A 82 10.14 1.25 -11.27
C VAL A 82 9.88 0.96 -12.76
N ALA A 83 10.02 1.95 -13.62
CA ALA A 83 9.85 1.76 -15.05
C ALA A 83 10.93 0.83 -15.65
N PRO A 84 10.61 0.03 -16.67
CA PRO A 84 11.61 -0.78 -17.37
C PRO A 84 12.70 0.09 -17.96
N ARG A 85 13.94 -0.37 -17.91
CA ARG A 85 15.10 0.31 -18.49
C ARG A 85 15.63 -0.33 -19.75
N THR A 86 15.27 -1.58 -19.97
CA THR A 86 15.66 -2.36 -21.16
C THR A 86 14.43 -3.00 -21.78
N ARG A 87 14.59 -3.56 -23.00
CA ARG A 87 13.50 -4.31 -23.65
C ARG A 87 13.21 -5.64 -22.98
N ALA A 88 14.10 -6.13 -22.12
CA ALA A 88 13.94 -7.39 -21.39
C ALA A 88 13.24 -7.21 -20.05
N ASP A 89 13.09 -5.96 -19.57
CA ASP A 89 12.44 -5.66 -18.30
C ASP A 89 10.95 -5.35 -18.52
N ASP A 90 10.09 -5.91 -17.72
CA ASP A 90 8.70 -5.48 -17.61
C ASP A 90 8.56 -4.35 -16.56
N VAL A 91 9.28 -4.51 -15.46
CA VAL A 91 9.29 -3.57 -14.33
C VAL A 91 10.59 -3.71 -13.55
N LEU A 92 11.11 -2.61 -13.02
CA LEU A 92 12.26 -2.64 -12.11
C LEU A 92 11.82 -2.86 -10.68
N GLN A 93 12.41 -3.85 -10.03
CA GLN A 93 12.15 -4.13 -8.62
C GLN A 93 12.91 -3.18 -7.68
N CYS A 94 14.13 -2.79 -8.03
CA CYS A 94 14.98 -1.90 -7.25
C CYS A 94 16.07 -1.27 -8.14
N ASN A 95 16.80 -0.32 -7.58
CA ASN A 95 18.06 0.15 -8.13
C ASN A 95 19.24 -0.61 -7.48
N ASN A 96 20.44 -0.39 -7.98
CA ASN A 96 21.68 -0.95 -7.40
C ASN A 96 22.31 -0.06 -6.33
N ALA A 97 21.55 0.90 -5.79
CA ALA A 97 22.00 1.77 -4.71
C ALA A 97 21.68 1.16 -3.33
N ALA A 98 22.38 1.63 -2.33
CA ALA A 98 22.07 1.27 -0.95
C ALA A 98 20.63 1.66 -0.60
N SER A 99 19.88 0.73 0.00
CA SER A 99 18.48 0.94 0.37
C SER A 99 18.31 2.19 1.27
N SER A 100 19.24 2.39 2.21
CA SER A 100 19.22 3.54 3.13
C SER A 100 19.36 4.90 2.44
N ALA A 101 19.95 4.95 1.26
CA ALA A 101 20.15 6.17 0.47
C ALA A 101 19.06 6.41 -0.58
N THR A 102 18.12 5.48 -0.72
CA THR A 102 17.05 5.60 -1.73
C THR A 102 15.90 6.45 -1.18
N PRO A 103 15.63 7.62 -1.73
CA PRO A 103 14.49 8.43 -1.31
C PRO A 103 13.16 7.74 -1.65
N ARG A 104 12.10 8.12 -0.94
CA ARG A 104 10.74 7.58 -1.17
C ARG A 104 10.69 6.05 -1.06
N GLY A 105 11.40 5.51 -0.07
CA GLY A 105 11.67 4.08 0.05
C GLY A 105 10.45 3.21 0.37
N HIS A 106 9.35 3.78 0.88
CA HIS A 106 8.09 3.07 1.07
C HIS A 106 7.07 3.31 -0.06
N GLN A 107 7.26 4.35 -0.88
CA GLN A 107 6.36 4.64 -2.01
C GLN A 107 6.70 3.81 -3.25
N PHE A 108 7.96 3.75 -3.68
CA PHE A 108 8.28 3.01 -4.90
C PHE A 108 7.95 1.50 -4.83
N PRO A 109 8.01 0.80 -3.68
CA PRO A 109 7.52 -0.57 -3.61
C PRO A 109 6.02 -0.71 -3.86
N ALA A 110 5.21 0.25 -3.42
CA ALA A 110 3.78 0.28 -3.75
C ALA A 110 3.56 0.57 -5.24
N ALA A 111 4.31 1.51 -5.83
CA ALA A 111 4.28 1.75 -7.28
C ALA A 111 4.71 0.50 -8.09
N PHE A 112 5.68 -0.27 -7.57
CA PHE A 112 6.03 -1.56 -8.15
C PHE A 112 4.84 -2.52 -8.15
N LEU A 113 4.10 -2.64 -7.06
CA LEU A 113 2.91 -3.50 -6.98
C LEU A 113 1.87 -3.10 -8.01
N VAL A 114 1.59 -1.81 -8.14
CA VAL A 114 0.63 -1.29 -9.13
C VAL A 114 1.04 -1.68 -10.55
N ARG A 115 2.31 -1.46 -10.93
CA ARG A 115 2.80 -1.81 -12.27
C ARG A 115 2.88 -3.30 -12.52
N ALA A 116 3.51 -4.04 -11.61
CA ALA A 116 3.72 -5.49 -11.77
C ALA A 116 2.39 -6.27 -11.84
N ALA A 117 1.36 -5.80 -11.12
CA ALA A 117 0.02 -6.37 -11.19
C ALA A 117 -0.81 -5.87 -12.37
N GLY A 118 -0.32 -4.89 -13.14
CA GLY A 118 -1.05 -4.27 -14.25
C GLY A 118 -2.21 -3.38 -13.84
N LEU A 119 -2.20 -2.89 -12.60
CA LEU A 119 -3.21 -1.95 -12.08
C LEU A 119 -3.02 -0.53 -12.61
N ASP A 120 -1.85 -0.21 -13.17
CA ASP A 120 -1.57 1.04 -13.87
C ASP A 120 -2.47 1.26 -15.11
N ARG A 121 -3.05 0.18 -15.66
CA ARG A 121 -4.02 0.22 -16.76
C ARG A 121 -5.47 0.42 -16.27
N HIS A 122 -5.66 0.47 -14.96
CA HIS A 122 -6.95 0.61 -14.28
C HIS A 122 -6.97 1.88 -13.42
N GLY A 123 -6.39 2.96 -13.95
CA GLY A 123 -6.37 4.29 -13.34
C GLY A 123 -7.72 4.99 -13.39
N ILE A 124 -7.74 6.25 -12.97
CA ILE A 124 -8.94 7.10 -12.90
C ILE A 124 -9.64 7.21 -14.25
N ASP A 125 -8.87 7.40 -15.32
CA ASP A 125 -9.39 7.63 -16.68
C ASP A 125 -9.70 6.32 -17.44
N SER A 126 -9.64 5.17 -16.78
CA SER A 126 -9.94 3.89 -17.42
C SER A 126 -11.43 3.56 -17.37
N ASP A 127 -11.92 2.78 -18.35
CA ASP A 127 -13.30 2.29 -18.36
C ASP A 127 -13.63 1.37 -17.17
N ALA A 128 -12.62 0.86 -16.49
CA ALA A 128 -12.75 -0.02 -15.33
C ALA A 128 -11.70 0.35 -14.26
N PRO A 129 -11.84 1.49 -13.59
CA PRO A 129 -10.93 1.91 -12.55
C PRO A 129 -10.95 0.92 -11.39
N MET A 130 -9.77 0.59 -10.87
CA MET A 130 -9.63 -0.40 -9.80
C MET A 130 -8.88 0.21 -8.62
N PRO A 131 -9.59 0.55 -7.55
CA PRO A 131 -9.01 1.05 -6.32
C PRO A 131 -8.07 0.03 -5.69
N PHE A 132 -6.91 0.50 -5.31
CA PHE A 132 -5.90 -0.28 -4.63
C PHE A 132 -5.19 0.56 -3.57
N THR A 133 -5.14 0.04 -2.36
CA THR A 133 -4.41 0.61 -1.22
C THR A 133 -3.38 -0.38 -0.72
N HIS A 134 -2.12 0.06 -0.67
CA HIS A 134 -1.06 -0.68 0.00
C HIS A 134 -0.91 -0.18 1.43
N ILE A 135 -0.89 -1.10 2.39
CA ILE A 135 -0.66 -0.81 3.80
C ILE A 135 0.71 -1.37 4.18
N ASP A 136 1.67 -0.47 4.42
CA ASP A 136 3.00 -0.84 4.90
C ASP A 136 3.04 -0.77 6.43
N ILE A 137 3.15 -1.93 7.05
CA ILE A 137 3.25 -2.09 8.51
C ILE A 137 4.69 -2.40 8.96
N GLY A 138 5.67 -2.01 8.17
CA GLY A 138 7.09 -2.23 8.48
C GLY A 138 7.56 -1.55 9.75
N GLY A 139 6.89 -0.47 10.18
CA GLY A 139 7.13 0.22 11.44
C GLY A 139 6.22 -0.21 12.58
N SER A 140 5.02 -0.70 12.27
CA SER A 140 3.95 -0.95 13.25
C SER A 140 3.70 -2.43 13.57
N GLY A 141 4.13 -3.34 12.72
CA GLY A 141 3.82 -4.77 12.84
C GLY A 141 4.38 -5.47 14.08
N CYS A 142 5.37 -4.88 14.74
CA CYS A 142 5.97 -5.42 15.97
C CYS A 142 6.18 -4.32 17.00
N GLU A 143 6.02 -4.67 18.27
CA GLU A 143 6.27 -3.81 19.42
C GLU A 143 7.49 -4.29 20.21
N GLY A 144 8.33 -3.35 20.67
CA GLY A 144 9.40 -3.61 21.63
C GLY A 144 10.52 -4.50 21.12
N GLY A 145 11.00 -4.28 19.91
CA GLY A 145 12.14 -5.02 19.36
C GLY A 145 12.20 -4.99 17.85
N ASP A 146 13.08 -5.80 17.30
CA ASP A 146 13.11 -6.08 15.87
C ASP A 146 12.14 -7.24 15.52
N TRP A 147 12.07 -7.57 14.24
CA TRP A 147 11.24 -8.65 13.72
C TRP A 147 11.56 -10.05 14.34
N GLN A 148 12.72 -10.22 14.97
CA GLN A 148 13.11 -11.47 15.62
C GLN A 148 12.66 -11.54 17.08
N HIS A 149 12.55 -10.39 17.76
CA HIS A 149 12.37 -10.28 19.20
C HIS A 149 11.13 -9.47 19.58
N GLY A 150 10.52 -8.77 18.62
CA GLY A 150 9.32 -7.99 18.85
C GLY A 150 8.06 -8.85 18.97
N LYS A 151 7.08 -8.34 19.70
CA LYS A 151 5.76 -8.93 19.79
C LYS A 151 4.90 -8.44 18.62
N PRO A 152 4.14 -9.31 17.92
CA PRO A 152 3.16 -8.86 16.95
C PRO A 152 2.16 -7.89 17.58
N SER A 153 1.98 -6.74 16.95
CA SER A 153 1.10 -5.68 17.47
C SER A 153 -0.39 -5.93 17.19
N GLY A 154 -0.69 -6.74 16.17
CA GLY A 154 -2.04 -6.92 15.64
C GLY A 154 -2.52 -5.78 14.74
N ARG A 155 -1.71 -4.74 14.54
CA ARG A 155 -2.03 -3.63 13.60
C ARG A 155 -2.00 -4.13 12.15
N PRO A 156 -2.87 -3.65 11.28
CA PRO A 156 -3.92 -2.63 11.42
C PRO A 156 -5.33 -3.23 11.51
N VAL A 157 -5.50 -4.32 12.21
CA VAL A 157 -6.74 -5.12 12.21
C VAL A 157 -7.95 -4.31 12.65
N VAL A 158 -7.82 -3.54 13.74
CA VAL A 158 -8.96 -2.83 14.34
C VAL A 158 -9.43 -1.68 13.45
N ALA A 159 -8.51 -0.88 12.94
CA ALA A 159 -8.82 0.25 12.06
C ALA A 159 -9.39 -0.23 10.71
N MET A 160 -8.82 -1.26 10.11
CA MET A 160 -9.35 -1.84 8.88
C MET A 160 -10.74 -2.43 9.08
N LEU A 161 -10.98 -3.14 10.18
CA LEU A 161 -12.30 -3.69 10.48
C LEU A 161 -13.35 -2.57 10.59
N ALA A 162 -13.03 -1.50 11.29
CA ALA A 162 -13.94 -0.37 11.44
C ALA A 162 -14.19 0.35 10.12
N ALA A 163 -13.14 0.65 9.36
CA ALA A 163 -13.27 1.36 8.09
C ALA A 163 -14.00 0.55 7.01
N LEU A 164 -13.79 -0.77 6.95
CA LEU A 164 -14.33 -1.62 5.89
C LEU A 164 -15.68 -2.27 6.25
N CYS A 165 -15.95 -2.50 7.54
CA CYS A 165 -17.15 -3.20 8.01
C CYS A 165 -18.07 -2.31 8.85
N GLY A 166 -17.56 -1.22 9.40
CA GLY A 166 -18.34 -0.22 10.12
C GLY A 166 -19.06 0.67 9.11
N GLY A 167 -20.37 0.59 9.04
CA GLY A 167 -21.13 1.65 8.37
C GLY A 167 -20.83 2.98 9.07
N ASN A 168 -20.74 4.07 8.29
CA ASN A 168 -20.36 5.43 8.65
C ASN A 168 -20.13 5.70 10.14
N PRO A 169 -18.96 6.20 10.56
CA PRO A 169 -18.79 6.68 11.92
C PRO A 169 -19.90 7.68 12.23
N PRO A 170 -20.45 7.68 13.44
CA PRO A 170 -21.44 8.66 13.82
C PRO A 170 -20.86 10.07 13.65
N ALA A 171 -21.63 10.91 12.97
CA ALA A 171 -21.30 12.32 12.72
C ALA A 171 -21.11 13.09 14.02
#